data_c28868adefb54f70e517ef6a2c2baa29
#
_entry.id   c28868adefb54f70e517ef6a2c2baa29
#
_cell.length_a   1.000
_cell.length_b   1.000
_cell.length_c   1.000
_cell.angle_alpha   90.00
_cell.angle_beta   90.00
_cell.angle_gamma   90.00
#
_symmetry.space_group_name_H-M   'P 1'
#
loop_
_entity.id
_entity.type
_entity.pdbx_description
1 polymer ?
#
loop_
_entity_poly.entity_id
_entity_poly.type
_entity_poly.pdbx_seq_one_letter_code
_entity_poly.pdbx_strand_id
1 'polypeptide(L)'
;MRMKIHKGTVAVAVVCFLMGFAIILQLRSVKSHQDTGNVESVRLEALQTELNNEKAKNESLYQQLVEYMNDINEYKQQASDSSGYAGVLADQLERAELLAGLTEVEGPGVIVTVTDSKTKANNNQVDQSLYAVHQDDLLRIINELCDADAEALSLNNERLIATSEIRCAGSTVSVNNNRYAAPFVIKAIGNPDNLERCV
;
A
#
# COMPACT_ATOMS: atom_id res chain seq x y z
N MET A 1 66.75 -0.19 -49.77
CA MET A 1 66.70 -1.40 -48.95
C MET A 1 65.25 -1.94 -49.00
N ARG A 2 64.95 -2.96 -49.82
CA ARG A 2 63.59 -3.52 -49.88
C ARG A 2 63.47 -4.61 -48.82
N MET A 3 62.75 -4.32 -47.73
CA MET A 3 62.42 -5.32 -46.73
C MET A 3 61.49 -6.37 -47.34
N LYS A 4 61.94 -7.63 -47.40
CA LYS A 4 61.09 -8.77 -47.72
C LYS A 4 60.18 -9.05 -46.51
N ILE A 5 58.94 -8.59 -46.61
CA ILE A 5 57.91 -8.88 -45.54
C ILE A 5 57.55 -10.38 -45.71
N HIS A 6 57.88 -11.18 -44.70
CA HIS A 6 57.51 -12.60 -44.66
C HIS A 6 55.97 -12.70 -44.48
N LYS A 7 55.34 -13.62 -45.26
CA LYS A 7 53.88 -13.87 -45.19
C LYS A 7 53.40 -14.13 -43.80
N GLY A 8 54.23 -14.72 -42.91
CA GLY A 8 53.90 -14.94 -41.50
C GLY A 8 53.82 -13.65 -40.68
N THR A 9 54.65 -12.65 -40.93
CA THR A 9 54.64 -11.35 -40.22
C THR A 9 53.36 -10.56 -40.50
N VAL A 10 52.84 -10.64 -41.76
CA VAL A 10 51.58 -10.03 -42.14
C VAL A 10 50.40 -10.72 -41.44
N ALA A 11 50.43 -12.06 -41.34
CA ALA A 11 49.37 -12.80 -40.64
C ALA A 11 49.31 -12.45 -39.15
N VAL A 12 50.45 -12.35 -38.48
CA VAL A 12 50.52 -11.94 -37.05
C VAL A 12 50.01 -10.51 -36.86
N ALA A 13 50.40 -9.58 -37.75
CA ALA A 13 49.92 -8.19 -37.68
C ALA A 13 48.40 -8.08 -37.83
N VAL A 14 47.78 -8.87 -38.73
CA VAL A 14 46.32 -8.92 -38.92
C VAL A 14 45.61 -9.49 -37.64
N VAL A 15 46.16 -10.55 -37.06
CA VAL A 15 45.59 -11.13 -35.82
C VAL A 15 45.68 -10.13 -34.67
N CYS A 16 46.82 -9.46 -34.48
CA CYS A 16 46.95 -8.42 -33.44
C CYS A 16 46.02 -7.24 -33.67
N PHE A 17 45.79 -6.83 -34.92
CA PHE A 17 44.84 -5.77 -35.23
C PHE A 17 43.39 -6.18 -34.92
N LEU A 18 42.98 -7.41 -35.27
CA LEU A 18 41.66 -7.93 -34.96
C LEU A 18 41.43 -8.07 -33.45
N MET A 19 42.43 -8.53 -32.72
CA MET A 19 42.35 -8.59 -31.24
C MET A 19 42.24 -7.21 -30.62
N GLY A 20 43.04 -6.25 -31.05
CA GLY A 20 42.95 -4.87 -30.56
C GLY A 20 41.58 -4.23 -30.85
N PHE A 21 41.05 -4.49 -32.04
CA PHE A 21 39.72 -4.01 -32.45
C PHE A 21 38.61 -4.65 -31.60
N ALA A 22 38.70 -5.96 -31.33
CA ALA A 22 37.75 -6.65 -30.46
C ALA A 22 37.76 -6.10 -29.01
N ILE A 23 38.95 -5.80 -28.48
CA ILE A 23 39.09 -5.20 -27.14
C ILE A 23 38.44 -3.81 -27.09
N ILE A 24 38.63 -2.98 -28.14
CA ILE A 24 38.00 -1.65 -28.20
C ILE A 24 36.46 -1.75 -28.25
N LEU A 25 35.93 -2.71 -29.01
CA LEU A 25 34.49 -2.96 -29.07
C LEU A 25 33.94 -3.42 -27.70
N GLN A 26 34.64 -4.29 -27.00
CA GLN A 26 34.27 -4.74 -25.64
C GLN A 26 34.30 -3.60 -24.63
N LEU A 27 35.34 -2.75 -24.66
CA LEU A 27 35.40 -1.58 -23.77
C LEU A 27 34.28 -0.58 -24.05
N ARG A 28 33.90 -0.40 -25.30
CA ARG A 28 32.77 0.47 -25.67
C ARG A 28 31.44 -0.10 -25.22
N SER A 29 31.24 -1.42 -25.30
CA SER A 29 30.06 -2.11 -24.82
C SER A 29 29.94 -2.04 -23.30
N VAL A 30 31.03 -2.23 -22.55
CA VAL A 30 31.06 -2.13 -21.08
C VAL A 30 30.74 -0.71 -20.63
N LYS A 31 31.29 0.31 -21.31
CA LYS A 31 31.03 1.71 -20.97
C LYS A 31 29.56 2.09 -21.20
N SER A 32 28.93 1.57 -22.27
CA SER A 32 27.48 1.78 -22.52
C SER A 32 26.59 1.09 -21.49
N HIS A 33 27.00 -0.06 -20.95
CA HIS A 33 26.25 -0.75 -19.88
C HIS A 33 26.44 -0.08 -18.51
N GLN A 34 27.59 0.56 -18.28
CA GLN A 34 27.88 1.26 -17.03
C GLN A 34 27.05 2.56 -16.89
N ASP A 35 26.78 3.25 -18.01
CA ASP A 35 25.91 4.43 -18.02
C ASP A 35 24.45 4.06 -17.74
N THR A 36 23.96 2.90 -18.21
CA THR A 36 22.59 2.43 -17.94
C THR A 36 22.41 2.00 -16.49
N GLY A 37 23.40 1.31 -15.91
CA GLY A 37 23.37 0.90 -14.50
C GLY A 37 23.44 2.08 -13.52
N ASN A 38 24.13 3.16 -13.93
CA ASN A 38 24.26 4.35 -13.10
C ASN A 38 22.95 5.17 -13.05
N VAL A 39 22.18 5.20 -14.14
CA VAL A 39 20.87 5.87 -14.20
C VAL A 39 19.84 5.13 -13.33
N GLU A 40 19.88 3.80 -13.32
CA GLU A 40 18.96 2.99 -12.52
C GLU A 40 19.26 3.09 -11.02
N SER A 41 20.54 3.14 -10.63
CA SER A 41 20.93 3.34 -9.23
C SER A 41 20.57 4.73 -8.73
N VAL A 42 20.78 5.78 -9.53
CA VAL A 42 20.39 7.16 -9.19
C VAL A 42 18.86 7.30 -9.05
N ARG A 43 18.10 6.60 -9.90
CA ARG A 43 16.64 6.58 -9.81
C ARG A 43 16.14 5.85 -8.58
N LEU A 44 16.77 4.74 -8.21
CA LEU A 44 16.49 4.00 -6.98
C LEU A 44 16.77 4.85 -5.74
N GLU A 45 17.90 5.55 -5.72
CA GLU A 45 18.28 6.43 -4.62
C GLU A 45 17.35 7.64 -4.50
N ALA A 46 16.92 8.22 -5.62
CA ALA A 46 15.93 9.29 -5.66
C ALA A 46 14.57 8.82 -5.12
N LEU A 47 14.08 7.66 -5.56
CA LEU A 47 12.83 7.06 -5.06
C LEU A 47 12.91 6.72 -3.58
N GLN A 48 14.06 6.25 -3.11
CA GLN A 48 14.28 5.93 -1.70
C GLN A 48 14.30 7.20 -0.84
N THR A 49 14.87 8.28 -1.35
CA THR A 49 14.86 9.59 -0.70
C THR A 49 13.44 10.16 -0.65
N GLU A 50 12.70 10.09 -1.75
CA GLU A 50 11.30 10.52 -1.82
C GLU A 50 10.43 9.71 -0.85
N LEU A 51 10.58 8.39 -0.81
CA LEU A 51 9.88 7.53 0.13
C LEU A 51 10.19 7.91 1.59
N ASN A 52 11.45 8.18 1.91
CA ASN A 52 11.85 8.58 3.26
C ASN A 52 11.28 9.96 3.62
N ASN A 53 11.24 10.89 2.67
CA ASN A 53 10.65 12.21 2.88
C ASN A 53 9.12 12.12 3.10
N GLU A 54 8.43 11.28 2.32
CA GLU A 54 6.99 11.07 2.50
C GLU A 54 6.69 10.33 3.84
N LYS A 55 7.53 9.38 4.25
CA LYS A 55 7.41 8.77 5.58
C LYS A 55 7.60 9.78 6.70
N ALA A 56 8.63 10.63 6.62
CA ALA A 56 8.88 11.67 7.60
C ALA A 56 7.75 12.69 7.67
N LYS A 57 7.17 13.06 6.52
CA LYS A 57 6.01 13.95 6.43
C LYS A 57 4.77 13.29 7.05
N ASN A 58 4.53 12.02 6.77
CA ASN A 58 3.42 11.27 7.35
C ASN A 58 3.54 11.18 8.87
N GLU A 59 4.75 10.89 9.39
CA GLU A 59 5.02 10.88 10.82
C GLU A 59 4.79 12.25 11.46
N SER A 60 5.23 13.33 10.82
CA SER A 60 4.98 14.70 11.29
C SER A 60 3.48 15.04 11.32
N LEU A 61 2.73 14.63 10.29
CA LEU A 61 1.28 14.82 10.26
C LEU A 61 0.59 14.01 11.35
N TYR A 62 1.05 12.79 11.60
CA TYR A 62 0.53 11.95 12.67
C TYR A 62 0.75 12.57 14.05
N GLN A 63 1.94 13.12 14.30
CA GLN A 63 2.25 13.82 15.55
C GLN A 63 1.37 15.07 15.74
N GLN A 64 1.15 15.85 14.67
CA GLN A 64 0.23 16.99 14.71
C GLN A 64 -1.21 16.56 15.02
N LEU A 65 -1.63 15.42 14.45
CA LEU A 65 -2.96 14.87 14.68
C LEU A 65 -3.14 14.47 16.15
N VAL A 66 -2.13 13.81 16.74
CA VAL A 66 -2.11 13.45 18.16
C VAL A 66 -2.13 14.70 19.05
N GLU A 67 -1.38 15.73 18.70
CA GLU A 67 -1.37 17.00 19.41
C GLU A 67 -2.75 17.68 19.40
N TYR A 68 -3.39 17.79 18.23
CA TYR A 68 -4.74 18.33 18.12
C TYR A 68 -5.80 17.51 18.87
N MET A 69 -5.67 16.18 18.86
CA MET A 69 -6.56 15.32 19.64
C MET A 69 -6.41 15.58 21.15
N ASN A 70 -5.19 15.79 21.62
CA ASN A 70 -4.94 16.14 23.03
C ASN A 70 -5.53 17.50 23.40
N ASP A 71 -5.35 18.50 22.52
CA ASP A 71 -5.93 19.83 22.71
C ASP A 71 -7.47 19.78 22.78
N ILE A 72 -8.10 19.04 21.88
CA ILE A 72 -9.55 18.82 21.88
C ILE A 72 -9.99 18.16 23.20
N ASN A 73 -9.26 17.14 23.67
CA ASN A 73 -9.58 16.47 24.95
C ASN A 73 -9.43 17.43 26.15
N GLU A 74 -8.42 18.30 26.15
CA GLU A 74 -8.26 19.33 27.19
C GLU A 74 -9.41 20.33 27.17
N TYR A 75 -9.81 20.81 25.98
CA TYR A 75 -10.99 21.69 25.86
C TYR A 75 -12.29 21.01 26.30
N LYS A 76 -12.46 19.70 26.01
CA LYS A 76 -13.61 18.93 26.49
C LYS A 76 -13.66 18.86 28.01
N GLN A 77 -12.51 18.58 28.65
CA GLN A 77 -12.44 18.52 30.11
C GLN A 77 -12.76 19.89 30.75
N GLN A 78 -12.20 20.97 30.22
CA GLN A 78 -12.49 22.31 30.69
C GLN A 78 -13.97 22.70 30.49
N ALA A 79 -14.59 22.26 29.39
CA ALA A 79 -15.98 22.49 29.10
C ALA A 79 -16.92 21.67 29.98
N SER A 80 -16.57 20.45 30.34
CA SER A 80 -17.40 19.57 31.21
C SER A 80 -17.50 20.09 32.63
N ASP A 81 -16.48 20.81 33.12
CA ASP A 81 -16.48 21.41 34.44
C ASP A 81 -17.37 22.69 34.54
N SER A 82 -17.78 23.25 33.43
CA SER A 82 -18.68 24.38 33.37
C SER A 82 -20.12 23.93 33.17
N SER A 83 -20.94 24.00 34.24
CA SER A 83 -22.37 23.69 34.19
C SER A 83 -23.08 24.55 33.15
N GLY A 84 -23.77 23.93 32.18
CA GLY A 84 -24.64 24.64 31.27
C GLY A 84 -24.36 24.33 29.77
N TYR A 85 -24.34 25.36 28.94
CA TYR A 85 -24.27 25.25 27.49
C TYR A 85 -22.98 24.55 26.97
N ALA A 86 -21.87 24.70 27.68
CA ALA A 86 -20.61 24.08 27.36
C ALA A 86 -20.64 22.55 27.49
N GLY A 87 -21.35 22.01 28.51
CA GLY A 87 -21.54 20.57 28.66
C GLY A 87 -22.37 19.96 27.53
N VAL A 88 -23.42 20.66 27.09
CA VAL A 88 -24.23 20.21 25.92
C VAL A 88 -23.38 20.19 24.65
N LEU A 89 -22.51 21.18 24.49
CA LEU A 89 -21.63 21.27 23.30
C LEU A 89 -20.57 20.14 23.30
N ALA A 90 -20.02 19.82 24.48
CA ALA A 90 -19.10 18.67 24.64
C ALA A 90 -19.74 17.34 24.26
N ASP A 91 -20.99 17.11 24.72
CA ASP A 91 -21.77 15.91 24.39
C ASP A 91 -22.09 15.82 22.89
N GLN A 92 -22.41 16.94 22.26
CA GLN A 92 -22.62 16.99 20.80
C GLN A 92 -21.33 16.73 20.02
N LEU A 93 -20.20 17.21 20.50
CA LEU A 93 -18.90 16.97 19.89
C LEU A 93 -18.53 15.48 19.97
N GLU A 94 -18.69 14.84 21.14
CA GLU A 94 -18.44 13.42 21.31
C GLU A 94 -19.28 12.56 20.35
N ARG A 95 -20.56 12.88 20.21
CA ARG A 95 -21.44 12.21 19.25
C ARG A 95 -20.99 12.44 17.80
N ALA A 96 -20.55 13.64 17.47
CA ALA A 96 -20.06 13.94 16.13
C ALA A 96 -18.76 13.16 15.82
N GLU A 97 -17.85 13.03 16.77
CA GLU A 97 -16.63 12.23 16.64
C GLU A 97 -16.91 10.75 16.48
N LEU A 98 -17.89 10.22 17.23
CA LEU A 98 -18.34 8.84 17.08
C LEU A 98 -18.86 8.58 15.66
N LEU A 99 -19.74 9.46 15.17
CA LEU A 99 -20.30 9.36 13.81
C LEU A 99 -19.23 9.55 12.71
N ALA A 100 -18.24 10.41 12.96
CA ALA A 100 -17.12 10.60 12.05
C ALA A 100 -16.11 9.43 12.06
N GLY A 101 -16.28 8.46 13.00
CA GLY A 101 -15.37 7.32 13.13
C GLY A 101 -14.00 7.67 13.69
N LEU A 102 -13.89 8.78 14.42
CA LEU A 102 -12.63 9.24 15.05
C LEU A 102 -12.38 8.58 16.41
N THR A 103 -13.41 7.98 17.01
CA THR A 103 -13.33 7.28 18.31
C THR A 103 -13.28 5.78 18.10
N GLU A 104 -12.51 5.08 18.94
CA GLU A 104 -12.56 3.62 19.02
C GLU A 104 -13.90 3.18 19.60
N VAL A 105 -14.43 2.10 19.05
CA VAL A 105 -15.71 1.53 19.49
C VAL A 105 -15.55 0.03 19.70
N GLU A 106 -16.28 -0.49 20.68
CA GLU A 106 -16.39 -1.91 20.96
C GLU A 106 -17.85 -2.30 21.18
N GLY A 107 -18.21 -3.51 20.78
CA GLY A 107 -19.58 -3.99 20.90
C GLY A 107 -19.73 -5.41 20.39
N PRO A 108 -20.91 -5.99 20.53
CA PRO A 108 -21.23 -7.26 19.90
C PRO A 108 -21.20 -7.11 18.39
N GLY A 109 -20.89 -8.22 17.68
CA GLY A 109 -20.81 -8.18 16.23
C GLY A 109 -20.26 -9.47 15.63
N VAL A 110 -19.82 -9.41 14.37
CA VAL A 110 -19.27 -10.55 13.63
C VAL A 110 -17.88 -10.25 13.09
N ILE A 111 -17.12 -11.31 12.89
CA ILE A 111 -15.81 -11.26 12.21
C ILE A 111 -15.88 -12.15 10.98
N VAL A 112 -15.72 -11.54 9.81
CA VAL A 112 -15.70 -12.23 8.51
C VAL A 112 -14.28 -12.30 8.01
N THR A 113 -13.80 -13.50 7.71
CA THR A 113 -12.46 -13.70 7.13
C THR A 113 -12.58 -14.17 5.70
N VAL A 114 -12.05 -13.37 4.78
CA VAL A 114 -12.06 -13.64 3.33
C VAL A 114 -10.65 -14.02 2.88
N THR A 115 -10.53 -15.16 2.22
CA THR A 115 -9.24 -15.69 1.75
C THR A 115 -9.30 -16.01 0.27
N ASP A 116 -8.14 -15.96 -0.38
CA ASP A 116 -8.01 -16.44 -1.75
C ASP A 116 -8.41 -17.91 -1.88
N SER A 117 -8.93 -18.27 -3.05
CA SER A 117 -9.30 -19.66 -3.33
C SER A 117 -8.09 -20.59 -3.24
N LYS A 118 -8.26 -21.71 -2.55
CA LYS A 118 -7.25 -22.78 -2.50
C LYS A 118 -7.16 -23.58 -3.79
N THR A 119 -8.12 -23.42 -4.69
CA THR A 119 -8.18 -24.13 -5.97
C THR A 119 -7.19 -23.47 -6.93
N LYS A 120 -6.12 -24.17 -7.26
CA LYS A 120 -5.20 -23.73 -8.33
C LYS A 120 -5.80 -24.16 -9.67
N ALA A 121 -5.78 -23.24 -10.64
CA ALA A 121 -6.15 -23.59 -12.01
C ALA A 121 -5.26 -24.73 -12.52
N ASN A 122 -5.86 -25.85 -12.87
CA ASN A 122 -5.16 -27.02 -13.43
C ASN A 122 -4.65 -26.79 -14.87
N ASN A 123 -4.95 -25.63 -15.47
CA ASN A 123 -4.52 -25.25 -16.81
C ASN A 123 -3.84 -23.89 -16.80
N ASN A 124 -2.66 -23.81 -17.39
CA ASN A 124 -1.89 -22.57 -17.62
C ASN A 124 -2.62 -21.51 -18.48
N GLN A 125 -3.88 -21.71 -18.82
CA GLN A 125 -4.71 -20.82 -19.64
C GLN A 125 -5.74 -20.03 -18.81
N VAL A 126 -5.88 -20.31 -17.52
CA VAL A 126 -6.83 -19.57 -16.65
C VAL A 126 -6.06 -18.53 -15.87
N ASP A 127 -6.52 -17.29 -15.95
CA ASP A 127 -5.93 -16.17 -15.24
C ASP A 127 -6.01 -16.44 -13.71
N GLN A 128 -4.86 -16.46 -13.06
CA GLN A 128 -4.76 -16.69 -11.62
C GLN A 128 -5.44 -15.58 -10.81
N SER A 129 -5.65 -14.42 -11.40
CA SER A 129 -6.36 -13.31 -10.75
C SER A 129 -7.81 -13.65 -10.41
N LEU A 130 -8.45 -14.59 -11.14
CA LEU A 130 -9.82 -15.03 -10.87
C LEU A 130 -9.98 -15.81 -9.55
N TYR A 131 -8.88 -16.23 -8.94
CA TYR A 131 -8.88 -16.98 -7.68
C TYR A 131 -8.45 -16.12 -6.49
N ALA A 132 -8.05 -14.90 -6.73
CA ALA A 132 -7.69 -13.92 -5.71
C ALA A 132 -8.91 -13.09 -5.32
N VAL A 133 -8.94 -12.64 -4.08
CA VAL A 133 -9.96 -11.71 -3.58
C VAL A 133 -9.70 -10.33 -4.16
N HIS A 134 -10.73 -9.73 -4.73
CA HIS A 134 -10.70 -8.39 -5.30
C HIS A 134 -11.47 -7.37 -4.44
N GLN A 135 -11.24 -6.09 -4.72
CA GLN A 135 -11.97 -5.01 -4.06
C GLN A 135 -13.50 -5.18 -4.16
N ASP A 136 -14.00 -5.66 -5.29
CA ASP A 136 -15.44 -5.80 -5.54
C ASP A 136 -16.06 -6.86 -4.62
N ASP A 137 -15.31 -7.92 -4.28
CA ASP A 137 -15.75 -8.94 -3.34
C ASP A 137 -15.86 -8.36 -1.93
N LEU A 138 -14.84 -7.61 -1.50
CA LEU A 138 -14.81 -6.95 -0.20
C LEU A 138 -15.91 -5.88 -0.08
N LEU A 139 -16.08 -5.04 -1.11
CA LEU A 139 -17.12 -4.01 -1.14
C LEU A 139 -18.53 -4.62 -1.09
N ARG A 140 -18.74 -5.77 -1.74
CA ARG A 140 -20.02 -6.47 -1.69
C ARG A 140 -20.33 -6.94 -0.27
N ILE A 141 -19.37 -7.59 0.41
CA ILE A 141 -19.54 -8.02 1.81
C ILE A 141 -19.77 -6.81 2.73
N ILE A 142 -19.00 -5.74 2.57
CA ILE A 142 -19.15 -4.51 3.37
C ILE A 142 -20.54 -3.90 3.18
N ASN A 143 -21.05 -3.85 1.95
CA ASN A 143 -22.37 -3.33 1.66
C ASN A 143 -23.49 -4.18 2.28
N GLU A 144 -23.38 -5.53 2.22
CA GLU A 144 -24.33 -6.43 2.87
C GLU A 144 -24.33 -6.25 4.39
N LEU A 145 -23.15 -6.06 5.00
CA LEU A 145 -23.04 -5.76 6.42
C LEU A 145 -23.64 -4.39 6.79
N CYS A 146 -23.49 -3.38 5.92
CA CYS A 146 -24.14 -2.09 6.08
C CYS A 146 -25.67 -2.20 5.99
N ASP A 147 -26.19 -2.98 5.02
CA ASP A 147 -27.62 -3.23 4.86
C ASP A 147 -28.22 -4.01 6.04
N ALA A 148 -27.39 -4.78 6.76
CA ALA A 148 -27.77 -5.48 7.98
C ALA A 148 -27.62 -4.62 9.27
N ASP A 149 -27.58 -3.29 9.12
CA ASP A 149 -27.44 -2.32 10.21
C ASP A 149 -26.12 -2.44 11.01
N ALA A 150 -24.99 -2.66 10.33
CA ALA A 150 -23.69 -2.55 10.99
C ALA A 150 -23.43 -1.10 11.42
N GLU A 151 -23.18 -0.90 12.71
CA GLU A 151 -22.92 0.42 13.33
C GLU A 151 -21.48 0.89 13.10
N ALA A 152 -20.55 -0.05 13.00
CA ALA A 152 -19.14 0.23 12.74
C ALA A 152 -18.48 -0.94 12.03
N LEU A 153 -17.61 -0.61 11.06
CA LEU A 153 -16.88 -1.57 10.25
C LEU A 153 -15.39 -1.29 10.27
N SER A 154 -14.59 -2.35 10.21
CA SER A 154 -13.17 -2.23 9.94
C SER A 154 -12.70 -3.36 9.02
N LEU A 155 -11.68 -3.06 8.20
CA LEU A 155 -11.03 -4.03 7.33
C LEU A 155 -9.53 -4.06 7.68
N ASN A 156 -9.03 -5.22 8.12
CA ASN A 156 -7.65 -5.40 8.60
C ASN A 156 -7.22 -4.34 9.66
N ASN A 157 -8.12 -4.02 10.59
CA ASN A 157 -8.00 -3.00 11.64
C ASN A 157 -8.05 -1.54 11.14
N GLU A 158 -8.23 -1.29 9.83
CA GLU A 158 -8.53 0.04 9.33
C GLU A 158 -10.01 0.33 9.51
N ARG A 159 -10.37 1.37 10.26
CA ARG A 159 -11.76 1.82 10.40
C ARG A 159 -12.30 2.26 9.05
N LEU A 160 -13.46 1.75 8.68
CA LEU A 160 -14.17 2.18 7.48
C LEU A 160 -15.16 3.30 7.85
N ILE A 161 -15.05 4.41 7.13
CA ILE A 161 -15.91 5.58 7.23
C ILE A 161 -16.40 5.96 5.82
N ALA A 162 -17.29 6.93 5.72
CA ALA A 162 -17.87 7.34 4.44
C ALA A 162 -16.83 7.79 3.38
N THR A 163 -15.65 8.21 3.83
CA THR A 163 -14.55 8.66 2.95
C THR A 163 -13.47 7.60 2.76
N SER A 164 -13.63 6.40 3.30
CA SER A 164 -12.66 5.32 3.17
C SER A 164 -12.56 4.83 1.73
N GLU A 165 -11.33 4.62 1.28
CA GLU A 165 -11.01 4.15 -0.05
C GLU A 165 -10.61 2.67 -0.01
N ILE A 166 -11.24 1.86 -0.87
CA ILE A 166 -10.89 0.44 -1.09
C ILE A 166 -10.69 0.24 -2.57
N ARG A 167 -9.47 -0.15 -2.98
CA ARG A 167 -9.15 -0.38 -4.40
C ARG A 167 -8.10 -1.47 -4.60
N CYS A 168 -8.15 -2.15 -5.74
CA CYS A 168 -7.11 -3.09 -6.14
C CYS A 168 -5.80 -2.35 -6.46
N ALA A 169 -4.70 -2.91 -5.98
CA ALA A 169 -3.34 -2.41 -6.22
C ALA A 169 -2.43 -3.58 -6.61
N GLY A 170 -2.62 -4.11 -7.82
CA GLY A 170 -1.98 -5.32 -8.31
C GLY A 170 -2.57 -6.56 -7.63
N SER A 171 -1.72 -7.37 -6.98
CA SER A 171 -2.10 -8.57 -6.21
C SER A 171 -2.53 -8.26 -4.76
N THR A 172 -2.70 -6.99 -4.41
CA THR A 172 -3.08 -6.53 -3.08
C THR A 172 -4.27 -5.60 -3.18
N VAL A 173 -4.98 -5.39 -2.07
CA VAL A 173 -6.03 -4.37 -1.95
C VAL A 173 -5.50 -3.25 -1.06
N SER A 174 -5.66 -2.02 -1.53
CA SER A 174 -5.35 -0.81 -0.76
C SER A 174 -6.60 -0.35 -0.01
N VAL A 175 -6.45 -0.11 1.28
CA VAL A 175 -7.49 0.44 2.16
C VAL A 175 -6.90 1.67 2.83
N ASN A 176 -7.48 2.84 2.63
CA ASN A 176 -6.98 4.11 3.18
C ASN A 176 -5.47 4.31 2.95
N ASN A 177 -4.98 4.02 1.73
CA ASN A 177 -3.56 4.07 1.34
C ASN A 177 -2.66 2.94 1.89
N ASN A 178 -3.13 2.10 2.82
CA ASN A 178 -2.40 0.94 3.31
C ASN A 178 -2.70 -0.29 2.45
N ARG A 179 -1.67 -1.08 2.11
CA ARG A 179 -1.81 -2.26 1.25
C ARG A 179 -1.89 -3.53 2.07
N TYR A 180 -2.88 -4.35 1.75
CA TYR A 180 -3.14 -5.63 2.39
C TYR A 180 -3.24 -6.74 1.36
N ALA A 181 -2.77 -7.92 1.73
CA ALA A 181 -2.97 -9.17 1.00
C ALA A 181 -3.92 -10.07 1.80
N ALA A 182 -4.52 -11.06 1.15
CA ALA A 182 -5.32 -12.06 1.84
C ALA A 182 -4.50 -12.79 2.94
N PRO A 183 -5.09 -13.13 4.08
CA PRO A 183 -6.52 -13.04 4.41
C PRO A 183 -6.97 -11.61 4.77
N PHE A 184 -8.18 -11.26 4.36
CA PHE A 184 -8.84 -10.03 4.74
C PHE A 184 -9.78 -10.30 5.91
N VAL A 185 -9.66 -9.52 6.98
CA VAL A 185 -10.48 -9.64 8.18
C VAL A 185 -11.38 -8.42 8.29
N ILE A 186 -12.68 -8.64 8.07
CA ILE A 186 -13.72 -7.62 8.25
C ILE A 186 -14.33 -7.82 9.62
N LYS A 187 -14.34 -6.76 10.45
CA LYS A 187 -15.03 -6.76 11.72
C LYS A 187 -16.21 -5.81 11.60
N ALA A 188 -17.39 -6.26 12.01
CA ALA A 188 -18.62 -5.49 12.03
C ALA A 188 -19.20 -5.49 13.43
N ILE A 189 -19.48 -4.31 13.97
CA ILE A 189 -20.23 -4.12 15.23
C ILE A 189 -21.68 -3.88 14.88
N GLY A 190 -22.59 -4.51 15.61
CA GLY A 190 -24.02 -4.43 15.42
C GLY A 190 -24.72 -5.64 16.02
N ASN A 191 -25.99 -5.85 15.67
CA ASN A 191 -26.72 -7.05 16.11
C ASN A 191 -26.17 -8.30 15.39
N PRO A 192 -25.54 -9.27 16.15
CA PRO A 192 -24.92 -10.45 15.54
C PRO A 192 -25.88 -11.29 14.71
N ASP A 193 -27.13 -11.45 15.17
CA ASP A 193 -28.13 -12.28 14.47
C ASP A 193 -28.49 -11.72 13.08
N ASN A 194 -28.50 -10.39 12.95
CA ASN A 194 -28.76 -9.73 11.66
C ASN A 194 -27.52 -9.84 10.76
N LEU A 195 -26.33 -9.58 11.34
CA LEU A 195 -25.07 -9.60 10.61
C LEU A 195 -24.69 -11.00 10.11
N GLU A 196 -24.98 -12.06 10.89
CA GLU A 196 -24.74 -13.45 10.43
C GLU A 196 -25.61 -13.90 9.27
N ARG A 197 -26.79 -13.30 9.12
CA ARG A 197 -27.72 -13.67 8.04
C ARG A 197 -27.36 -13.09 6.67
N CYS A 198 -26.58 -12.02 6.65
CA CYS A 198 -26.23 -11.33 5.41
C CYS A 198 -24.90 -11.82 4.81
N VAL A 199 -24.11 -12.60 5.56
CA VAL A 199 -22.81 -13.16 5.14
C VAL A 199 -22.90 -14.66 5.00
#